data_d3b9b3a8c0e6b2dc7857098772f2b4db
#
_entry.id   d3b9b3a8c0e6b2dc7857098772f2b4db
#
_cell.length_a   1.000
_cell.length_b   1.000
_cell.length_c   1.000
_cell.angle_alpha   90.00
_cell.angle_beta   90.00
_cell.angle_gamma   90.00
#
_symmetry.space_group_name_H-M   'P 1'
#
loop_
_entity.id
_entity.type
_entity.pdbx_description
1 polymer ?
#
loop_
_entity_poly.entity_id
_entity_poly.type
_entity_poly.pdbx_seq_one_letter_code
_entity_poly.pdbx_strand_id
1 'polypeptide(L)'
;MLLGPLCFGQHHFEIKDGSQKYNAEIMAEECVDDGCRGKGSVVLFDKNGIKKQTFLSPDLIFYFKQNFKPSKGIMTITHEMLRDEPLYFGDFNFDGTEDIAVRNGNGGNYGSPSYDVYVFNSTKMQFVPSKELTELASGYQGMFGVDEKSKRLTTFAKSGPVYYTYEYEVVPGKGIVLVYEKIENHTHEIVKTTIKKKVNNKWVVKKTTE
;
A
#
# COMPACT_ATOMS: atom_id res chain seq x y z
N MET A 1 -23.37 -24.20 -19.00
CA MET A 1 -23.40 -22.98 -18.19
C MET A 1 -22.37 -22.02 -18.80
N LEU A 2 -22.84 -21.10 -19.64
CA LEU A 2 -21.99 -20.12 -20.33
C LEU A 2 -21.55 -19.08 -19.30
N LEU A 3 -20.28 -19.12 -18.92
CA LEU A 3 -19.61 -18.00 -18.23
C LEU A 3 -19.51 -16.85 -19.26
N GLY A 4 -20.41 -15.88 -19.14
CA GLY A 4 -20.31 -14.66 -19.90
C GLY A 4 -18.97 -13.98 -19.62
N PRO A 5 -18.42 -13.22 -20.59
CA PRO A 5 -17.21 -12.44 -20.35
C PRO A 5 -17.50 -11.48 -19.19
N LEU A 6 -16.72 -11.57 -18.13
CA LEU A 6 -16.65 -10.55 -17.09
C LEU A 6 -16.16 -9.28 -17.78
N CYS A 7 -17.09 -8.42 -18.20
CA CYS A 7 -16.80 -7.10 -18.75
C CYS A 7 -16.43 -6.21 -17.56
N PHE A 8 -15.21 -6.38 -17.04
CA PHE A 8 -14.65 -5.52 -16.03
C PHE A 8 -13.99 -4.33 -16.74
N GLY A 9 -14.47 -3.15 -16.39
CA GLY A 9 -13.78 -1.90 -16.58
C GLY A 9 -14.06 -1.19 -17.92
N GLN A 10 -14.72 -0.05 -17.83
CA GLN A 10 -14.80 0.89 -18.97
C GLN A 10 -13.48 1.65 -19.20
N HIS A 11 -12.54 1.60 -18.22
CA HIS A 11 -11.29 2.35 -18.21
C HIS A 11 -10.10 1.40 -18.01
N HIS A 12 -9.13 1.52 -18.91
CA HIS A 12 -7.93 0.69 -18.95
C HIS A 12 -6.69 1.58 -18.91
N PHE A 13 -5.80 1.34 -17.95
CA PHE A 13 -4.57 2.10 -17.77
C PHE A 13 -3.37 1.18 -17.79
N GLU A 14 -2.29 1.65 -18.44
CA GLU A 14 -0.97 1.00 -18.40
C GLU A 14 -0.03 1.84 -17.52
N ILE A 15 0.59 1.22 -16.51
CA ILE A 15 1.66 1.79 -15.69
C ILE A 15 2.98 1.11 -16.08
N LYS A 16 3.94 1.89 -16.60
CA LYS A 16 5.24 1.38 -17.09
C LYS A 16 6.44 1.79 -16.23
N ASP A 17 6.27 2.76 -15.35
CA ASP A 17 7.32 3.36 -14.51
C ASP A 17 7.28 2.94 -13.04
N GLY A 18 6.30 2.12 -12.63
CA GLY A 18 6.11 1.71 -11.23
C GLY A 18 7.12 0.70 -10.72
N SER A 19 7.75 -0.07 -11.61
CA SER A 19 8.71 -1.12 -11.27
C SER A 19 9.78 -1.25 -12.36
N GLN A 20 11.00 -1.62 -11.95
CA GLN A 20 12.06 -1.98 -12.90
C GLN A 20 11.83 -3.37 -13.53
N LYS A 21 11.12 -4.27 -12.85
CA LYS A 21 10.91 -5.66 -13.28
C LYS A 21 9.58 -5.84 -13.98
N TYR A 22 8.57 -5.03 -13.66
CA TYR A 22 7.20 -5.27 -14.08
C TYR A 22 6.58 -4.03 -14.76
N ASN A 23 5.61 -4.29 -15.62
CA ASN A 23 4.60 -3.35 -16.08
C ASN A 23 3.26 -3.79 -15.51
N ALA A 24 2.33 -2.88 -15.30
CA ALA A 24 1.00 -3.22 -14.80
C ALA A 24 -0.07 -2.63 -15.72
N GLU A 25 -1.13 -3.41 -15.94
CA GLU A 25 -2.38 -2.95 -16.54
C GLU A 25 -3.46 -2.90 -15.47
N ILE A 26 -4.17 -1.79 -15.39
CA ILE A 26 -5.25 -1.55 -14.44
C ILE A 26 -6.56 -1.46 -15.20
N MET A 27 -7.55 -2.23 -14.77
CA MET A 27 -8.92 -2.10 -15.23
C MET A 27 -9.79 -1.62 -14.07
N ALA A 28 -10.42 -0.46 -14.23
CA ALA A 28 -11.32 0.15 -13.25
C ALA A 28 -12.76 0.14 -13.76
N GLU A 29 -13.71 -0.14 -12.85
CA GLU A 29 -15.14 -0.23 -13.18
C GLU A 29 -15.71 1.13 -13.60
N GLU A 30 -15.40 2.18 -12.87
CA GLU A 30 -15.91 3.53 -13.07
C GLU A 30 -14.84 4.59 -12.86
N CYS A 31 -14.80 5.57 -13.77
CA CYS A 31 -14.01 6.79 -13.55
C CYS A 31 -14.91 8.02 -13.79
N VAL A 32 -14.91 8.92 -12.81
CA VAL A 32 -15.66 10.18 -12.83
C VAL A 32 -14.70 11.31 -12.43
N ASP A 33 -14.69 12.38 -13.19
CA ASP A 33 -13.80 13.53 -13.04
C ASP A 33 -12.31 13.11 -13.00
N ASP A 34 -11.64 13.28 -11.86
CA ASP A 34 -10.24 12.95 -11.64
C ASP A 34 -10.03 11.65 -10.87
N GLY A 35 -11.08 10.84 -10.63
CA GLY A 35 -11.03 9.65 -9.83
C GLY A 35 -11.60 8.41 -10.48
N CYS A 36 -11.01 7.26 -10.17
CA CYS A 36 -11.54 5.94 -10.52
C CYS A 36 -11.85 5.15 -9.25
N ARG A 37 -12.91 4.33 -9.27
CA ARG A 37 -13.36 3.53 -8.13
C ARG A 37 -14.16 2.32 -8.55
N GLY A 38 -14.46 1.46 -7.57
CA GLY A 38 -15.25 0.27 -7.73
C GLY A 38 -14.39 -0.97 -7.93
N LYS A 39 -15.03 -2.04 -8.39
CA LYS A 39 -14.30 -3.28 -8.66
C LYS A 39 -13.28 -3.07 -9.76
N GLY A 40 -12.12 -3.69 -9.60
CA GLY A 40 -11.06 -3.56 -10.58
C GLY A 40 -10.09 -4.72 -10.55
N SER A 41 -9.16 -4.68 -11.47
CA SER A 41 -8.07 -5.64 -11.51
C SER A 41 -6.75 -4.99 -11.89
N VAL A 42 -5.66 -5.55 -11.37
CA VAL A 42 -4.29 -5.26 -11.78
C VAL A 42 -3.72 -6.50 -12.42
N VAL A 43 -3.32 -6.40 -13.69
CA VAL A 43 -2.64 -7.47 -14.43
C VAL A 43 -1.17 -7.12 -14.53
N LEU A 44 -0.31 -7.98 -14.02
CA LEU A 44 1.13 -7.80 -14.00
C LEU A 44 1.80 -8.52 -15.16
N PHE A 45 2.72 -7.85 -15.83
CA PHE A 45 3.55 -8.37 -16.93
C PHE A 45 5.02 -8.15 -16.60
N ASP A 46 5.90 -9.02 -17.07
CA ASP A 46 7.34 -8.70 -17.08
C ASP A 46 7.67 -7.68 -18.20
N LYS A 47 8.92 -7.23 -18.25
CA LYS A 47 9.37 -6.25 -19.27
C LYS A 47 9.37 -6.79 -20.69
N ASN A 48 9.20 -8.09 -20.88
CA ASN A 48 9.02 -8.73 -22.19
C ASN A 48 7.55 -8.87 -22.60
N GLY A 49 6.61 -8.38 -21.77
CA GLY A 49 5.18 -8.45 -22.01
C GLY A 49 4.55 -9.80 -21.65
N ILE A 50 5.27 -10.66 -20.92
CA ILE A 50 4.73 -11.95 -20.48
C ILE A 50 3.91 -11.74 -19.21
N LYS A 51 2.62 -12.09 -19.28
CA LYS A 51 1.72 -12.01 -18.12
C LYS A 51 2.22 -12.89 -16.97
N LYS A 52 2.30 -12.29 -15.78
CA LYS A 52 2.73 -12.96 -14.54
C LYS A 52 1.55 -13.32 -13.65
N GLN A 53 0.72 -12.34 -13.30
CA GLN A 53 -0.38 -12.57 -12.35
C GLN A 53 -1.47 -11.52 -12.53
N THR A 54 -2.69 -11.86 -12.08
CA THR A 54 -3.80 -10.92 -11.96
C THR A 54 -4.22 -10.82 -10.51
N PHE A 55 -4.37 -9.59 -10.03
CA PHE A 55 -4.91 -9.26 -8.72
C PHE A 55 -6.28 -8.63 -8.90
N LEU A 56 -7.25 -9.07 -8.09
CA LEU A 56 -8.59 -8.50 -8.07
C LEU A 56 -8.72 -7.60 -6.87
N SER A 57 -9.31 -6.42 -7.06
CA SER A 57 -9.66 -5.51 -5.99
C SER A 57 -11.17 -5.35 -5.89
N PRO A 58 -11.75 -5.45 -4.69
CA PRO A 58 -13.18 -5.19 -4.49
C PRO A 58 -13.52 -3.72 -4.64
N ASP A 59 -12.55 -2.83 -4.39
CA ASP A 59 -12.72 -1.37 -4.43
C ASP A 59 -11.39 -0.69 -4.80
N LEU A 60 -11.08 -0.71 -6.09
CA LEU A 60 -9.87 -0.11 -6.65
C LEU A 60 -10.08 1.40 -6.80
N ILE A 61 -9.67 2.16 -5.77
CA ILE A 61 -9.80 3.61 -5.74
C ILE A 61 -8.46 4.25 -6.02
N PHE A 62 -8.41 5.19 -6.96
CA PHE A 62 -7.25 6.05 -7.18
C PHE A 62 -7.67 7.37 -7.82
N TYR A 63 -6.82 8.37 -7.68
CA TYR A 63 -7.09 9.71 -8.17
C TYR A 63 -5.92 10.25 -8.96
N PHE A 64 -6.24 11.01 -9.99
CA PHE A 64 -5.27 11.76 -10.77
C PHE A 64 -5.02 13.14 -10.15
N LYS A 65 -3.88 13.73 -10.46
CA LYS A 65 -3.61 15.13 -10.16
C LYS A 65 -4.55 16.02 -10.99
N GLN A 66 -4.73 17.28 -10.52
CA GLN A 66 -5.63 18.24 -11.17
C GLN A 66 -5.40 18.35 -12.69
N ASN A 67 -6.51 18.52 -13.42
CA ASN A 67 -6.57 18.67 -14.88
C ASN A 67 -6.37 17.38 -15.70
N PHE A 68 -6.21 16.23 -15.10
CA PHE A 68 -6.25 14.97 -15.82
C PHE A 68 -7.67 14.39 -15.76
N LYS A 69 -8.20 14.04 -16.94
CA LYS A 69 -9.51 13.36 -17.05
C LYS A 69 -9.32 12.03 -17.78
N PRO A 70 -9.62 10.91 -17.13
CA PRO A 70 -9.55 9.61 -17.78
C PRO A 70 -10.54 9.54 -18.94
N SER A 71 -10.06 9.09 -20.09
CA SER A 71 -10.88 8.82 -21.28
C SER A 71 -11.20 7.34 -21.41
N LYS A 72 -12.13 7.00 -22.29
CA LYS A 72 -12.36 5.60 -22.67
C LYS A 72 -11.20 5.10 -23.53
N GLY A 73 -10.83 3.82 -23.34
CA GLY A 73 -9.74 3.18 -24.06
C GLY A 73 -8.51 2.96 -23.19
N ILE A 74 -7.43 2.52 -23.81
CA ILE A 74 -6.17 2.26 -23.12
C ILE A 74 -5.39 3.57 -22.97
N MET A 75 -4.99 3.90 -21.76
CA MET A 75 -4.20 5.08 -21.43
C MET A 75 -2.92 4.69 -20.73
N THR A 76 -1.77 5.16 -21.21
CA THR A 76 -0.52 5.04 -20.45
C THR A 76 -0.46 6.17 -19.41
N ILE A 77 -0.27 5.79 -18.16
CA ILE A 77 -0.16 6.71 -17.03
C ILE A 77 1.17 6.48 -16.29
N THR A 78 1.62 7.49 -15.57
CA THR A 78 2.82 7.45 -14.73
C THR A 78 2.46 7.77 -13.29
N HIS A 79 3.31 7.39 -12.33
CA HIS A 79 3.13 7.76 -10.92
C HIS A 79 3.02 9.27 -10.72
N GLU A 80 3.72 10.06 -11.52
CA GLU A 80 3.63 11.53 -11.44
C GLU A 80 2.25 12.08 -11.78
N MET A 81 1.44 11.35 -12.54
CA MET A 81 0.06 11.73 -12.89
C MET A 81 -0.94 11.39 -11.79
N LEU A 82 -0.55 10.56 -10.83
CA LEU A 82 -1.41 10.09 -9.74
C LEU A 82 -1.23 10.98 -8.49
N ARG A 83 -2.35 11.24 -7.81
CA ARG A 83 -2.41 11.83 -6.48
C ARG A 83 -2.45 10.73 -5.42
N ASP A 84 -3.25 9.69 -5.68
CA ASP A 84 -3.37 8.50 -4.85
C ASP A 84 -3.09 7.26 -5.70
N GLU A 85 -2.19 6.42 -5.23
CA GLU A 85 -1.69 5.28 -5.99
C GLU A 85 -2.62 4.07 -5.94
N PRO A 86 -2.93 3.44 -7.09
CA PRO A 86 -3.67 2.18 -7.14
C PRO A 86 -2.84 0.96 -6.74
N LEU A 87 -1.50 1.09 -6.81
CA LEU A 87 -0.56 0.02 -6.47
C LEU A 87 0.81 0.59 -6.08
N TYR A 88 1.54 -0.17 -5.26
CA TYR A 88 2.93 0.08 -4.89
C TYR A 88 3.77 -1.15 -5.15
N PHE A 89 5.02 -0.92 -5.55
CA PHE A 89 6.06 -1.94 -5.61
C PHE A 89 7.15 -1.65 -4.59
N GLY A 90 7.76 -2.68 -4.01
CA GLY A 90 8.88 -2.55 -3.08
C GLY A 90 9.23 -3.89 -2.44
N ASP A 91 10.35 -3.97 -1.77
CA ASP A 91 10.74 -5.13 -0.96
C ASP A 91 10.18 -4.93 0.47
N PHE A 92 8.96 -5.37 0.69
CA PHE A 92 8.23 -5.12 1.95
C PHE A 92 8.61 -6.08 3.08
N ASN A 93 9.16 -7.22 2.73
CA ASN A 93 9.60 -8.24 3.69
C ASN A 93 11.13 -8.31 3.83
N PHE A 94 11.87 -7.48 3.08
CA PHE A 94 13.33 -7.36 3.06
C PHE A 94 14.05 -8.66 2.68
N ASP A 95 13.46 -9.45 1.77
CA ASP A 95 14.04 -10.69 1.26
C ASP A 95 14.85 -10.51 -0.04
N GLY A 96 14.91 -9.27 -0.58
CA GLY A 96 15.60 -8.90 -1.80
C GLY A 96 14.78 -9.10 -3.06
N THR A 97 13.49 -9.45 -2.93
CA THR A 97 12.55 -9.52 -4.06
C THR A 97 11.54 -8.39 -4.01
N GLU A 98 11.01 -8.02 -5.16
CA GLU A 98 10.01 -6.97 -5.26
C GLU A 98 8.62 -7.54 -5.02
N ASP A 99 7.92 -6.97 -4.05
CA ASP A 99 6.55 -7.27 -3.65
C ASP A 99 5.58 -6.28 -4.27
N ILE A 100 4.27 -6.49 -4.12
CA ILE A 100 3.23 -5.59 -4.62
C ILE A 100 2.14 -5.37 -3.57
N ALA A 101 1.70 -4.12 -3.44
CA ALA A 101 0.49 -3.75 -2.70
C ALA A 101 -0.55 -3.19 -3.69
N VAL A 102 -1.77 -3.70 -3.64
CA VAL A 102 -2.89 -3.32 -4.52
C VAL A 102 -3.98 -2.68 -3.69
N ARG A 103 -4.45 -1.51 -4.12
CA ARG A 103 -5.53 -0.78 -3.45
C ARG A 103 -6.78 -1.64 -3.34
N ASN A 104 -7.38 -1.71 -2.14
CA ASN A 104 -8.57 -2.49 -1.85
C ASN A 104 -9.70 -1.68 -1.18
N GLY A 105 -9.58 -0.35 -1.18
CA GLY A 105 -10.58 0.56 -0.63
C GLY A 105 -10.01 1.63 0.29
N ASN A 106 -10.87 2.12 1.18
CA ASN A 106 -10.60 3.13 2.19
C ASN A 106 -10.84 2.57 3.61
N GLY A 107 -10.38 1.34 3.87
CA GLY A 107 -10.55 0.66 5.16
C GLY A 107 -9.59 1.14 6.25
N GLY A 108 -8.63 2.01 5.94
CA GLY A 108 -7.66 2.52 6.88
C GLY A 108 -8.22 3.47 7.93
N ASN A 109 -7.38 3.84 8.89
CA ASN A 109 -7.74 4.77 9.98
C ASN A 109 -8.26 6.09 9.41
N TYR A 110 -9.44 6.54 9.86
CA TYR A 110 -10.17 7.71 9.35
C TYR A 110 -10.52 7.65 7.85
N GLY A 111 -10.79 6.46 7.32
CA GLY A 111 -11.10 6.31 5.90
C GLY A 111 -9.91 6.50 4.96
N SER A 112 -8.71 6.32 5.49
CA SER A 112 -7.47 6.37 4.69
C SER A 112 -7.37 5.20 3.71
N PRO A 113 -6.55 5.32 2.67
CA PRO A 113 -6.25 4.24 1.75
C PRO A 113 -5.92 2.93 2.43
N SER A 114 -6.41 1.81 1.88
CA SER A 114 -6.07 0.47 2.32
C SER A 114 -5.62 -0.40 1.14
N TYR A 115 -4.74 -1.39 1.41
CA TYR A 115 -4.12 -2.20 0.38
C TYR A 115 -4.04 -3.66 0.79
N ASP A 116 -4.25 -4.57 -0.17
CA ASP A 116 -3.85 -5.96 -0.08
C ASP A 116 -2.40 -6.10 -0.48
N VAL A 117 -1.58 -6.71 0.37
CA VAL A 117 -0.15 -6.88 0.13
C VAL A 117 0.17 -8.32 -0.23
N TYR A 118 0.95 -8.47 -1.29
CA TYR A 118 1.41 -9.76 -1.80
C TYR A 118 2.93 -9.76 -1.85
N VAL A 119 3.56 -10.79 -1.31
CA VAL A 119 5.01 -10.98 -1.37
C VAL A 119 5.38 -12.00 -2.45
N PHE A 120 6.50 -11.76 -3.13
CA PHE A 120 6.97 -12.67 -4.17
C PHE A 120 7.57 -13.94 -3.56
N ASN A 121 7.00 -15.08 -3.90
CA ASN A 121 7.52 -16.38 -3.50
C ASN A 121 8.41 -16.96 -4.60
N SER A 122 9.71 -16.95 -4.39
CA SER A 122 10.72 -17.42 -5.37
C SER A 122 10.61 -18.91 -5.69
N THR A 123 10.13 -19.74 -4.75
CA THR A 123 9.93 -21.16 -4.97
C THR A 123 8.72 -21.43 -5.89
N LYS A 124 7.65 -20.69 -5.67
CA LYS A 124 6.42 -20.82 -6.48
C LYS A 124 6.43 -19.94 -7.73
N MET A 125 7.41 -19.03 -7.84
CA MET A 125 7.50 -18.02 -8.91
C MET A 125 6.23 -17.20 -9.08
N GLN A 126 5.60 -16.82 -7.97
CA GLN A 126 4.34 -16.06 -7.93
C GLN A 126 4.23 -15.20 -6.68
N PHE A 127 3.40 -14.17 -6.74
CA PHE A 127 3.03 -13.37 -5.59
C PHE A 127 1.99 -14.11 -4.73
N VAL A 128 2.21 -14.16 -3.43
CA VAL A 128 1.32 -14.78 -2.46
C VAL A 128 0.83 -13.75 -1.45
N PRO A 129 -0.43 -13.80 -1.00
CA PRO A 129 -0.95 -12.85 -0.01
C PRO A 129 -0.14 -12.87 1.29
N SER A 130 0.18 -11.70 1.80
CA SER A 130 0.77 -11.51 3.13
C SER A 130 -0.25 -10.91 4.07
N LYS A 131 -0.79 -11.70 4.99
CA LYS A 131 -1.79 -11.23 5.95
C LYS A 131 -1.24 -10.13 6.85
N GLU A 132 -0.04 -10.32 7.40
CA GLU A 132 0.56 -9.36 8.35
C GLU A 132 0.85 -8.01 7.69
N LEU A 133 1.39 -8.00 6.46
CA LEU A 133 1.63 -6.76 5.72
C LEU A 133 0.33 -6.08 5.27
N THR A 134 -0.69 -6.86 4.89
CA THR A 134 -2.04 -6.35 4.59
C THR A 134 -2.66 -5.69 5.82
N GLU A 135 -2.52 -6.28 7.01
CA GLU A 135 -3.01 -5.68 8.26
C GLU A 135 -2.32 -4.33 8.54
N LEU A 136 -1.01 -4.19 8.27
CA LEU A 136 -0.33 -2.91 8.37
C LEU A 136 -0.80 -1.90 7.31
N ALA A 137 -1.03 -2.34 6.07
CA ALA A 137 -1.46 -1.48 4.97
C ALA A 137 -2.96 -1.13 5.02
N SER A 138 -3.75 -1.77 5.89
CA SER A 138 -5.20 -1.58 6.00
C SER A 138 -5.64 -1.04 7.36
N GLY A 139 -4.84 -1.19 8.41
CA GLY A 139 -5.21 -0.79 9.78
C GLY A 139 -4.84 0.65 10.15
N TYR A 140 -4.00 1.30 9.35
CA TYR A 140 -3.39 2.59 9.65
C TYR A 140 -3.77 3.68 8.64
N GLN A 141 -3.05 4.79 8.59
CA GLN A 141 -3.31 5.89 7.66
C GLN A 141 -2.59 5.67 6.32
N GLY A 142 -3.10 4.72 5.53
CA GLY A 142 -2.57 4.40 4.21
C GLY A 142 -1.45 3.35 4.23
N MET A 143 -0.74 3.26 3.12
CA MET A 143 0.40 2.35 2.96
C MET A 143 1.50 2.68 3.97
N PHE A 144 2.13 1.67 4.52
CA PHE A 144 3.28 1.85 5.41
C PHE A 144 4.50 2.38 4.63
N GLY A 145 5.33 3.16 5.31
CA GLY A 145 6.64 3.56 4.80
C GLY A 145 7.65 2.42 4.91
N VAL A 146 8.57 2.34 3.96
CA VAL A 146 9.64 1.34 3.91
C VAL A 146 11.00 2.02 4.04
N ASP A 147 11.76 1.66 5.07
CA ASP A 147 13.16 2.05 5.21
C ASP A 147 14.05 0.83 4.93
N GLU A 148 14.54 0.74 3.71
CA GLU A 148 15.40 -0.36 3.25
C GLU A 148 16.72 -0.43 4.03
N LYS A 149 17.26 0.72 4.47
CA LYS A 149 18.54 0.81 5.17
C LYS A 149 18.45 0.22 6.58
N SER A 150 17.40 0.56 7.31
CA SER A 150 17.18 0.03 8.67
C SER A 150 16.34 -1.23 8.69
N LYS A 151 15.81 -1.68 7.54
CA LYS A 151 14.86 -2.79 7.37
C LYS A 151 13.64 -2.63 8.29
N ARG A 152 13.00 -1.45 8.19
CA ARG A 152 11.83 -1.11 9.00
C ARG A 152 10.65 -0.68 8.16
N LEU A 153 9.48 -1.03 8.67
CA LEU A 153 8.19 -0.53 8.19
C LEU A 153 7.66 0.49 9.19
N THR A 154 7.13 1.61 8.68
CA THR A 154 6.57 2.67 9.53
C THR A 154 5.09 2.88 9.21
N THR A 155 4.25 2.92 10.23
CA THR A 155 2.82 3.23 10.10
C THR A 155 2.43 4.42 10.95
N PHE A 156 1.35 5.08 10.54
CA PHE A 156 0.79 6.23 11.21
C PHE A 156 -0.68 6.01 11.54
N ALA A 157 -1.10 6.47 12.72
CA ALA A 157 -2.50 6.47 13.11
C ALA A 157 -2.85 7.77 13.84
N LYS A 158 -4.15 8.07 13.92
CA LYS A 158 -4.66 9.23 14.63
C LYS A 158 -5.90 8.84 15.44
N SER A 159 -6.09 9.46 16.60
CA SER A 159 -7.32 9.37 17.39
C SER A 159 -7.59 10.73 18.02
N GLY A 160 -8.52 11.50 17.44
CA GLY A 160 -8.72 12.89 17.81
C GLY A 160 -7.42 13.71 17.73
N PRO A 161 -6.99 14.37 18.81
CA PRO A 161 -5.74 15.15 18.85
C PRO A 161 -4.49 14.31 19.12
N VAL A 162 -4.59 12.98 19.16
CA VAL A 162 -3.47 12.09 19.46
C VAL A 162 -2.98 11.44 18.18
N TYR A 163 -1.67 11.57 17.93
CA TYR A 163 -0.98 11.00 16.78
C TYR A 163 -0.08 9.87 17.23
N TYR A 164 -0.02 8.82 16.41
CA TYR A 164 0.76 7.62 16.67
C TYR A 164 1.68 7.34 15.49
N THR A 165 2.94 7.04 15.80
CA THR A 165 3.92 6.50 14.85
C THR A 165 4.41 5.17 15.40
N TYR A 166 4.39 4.14 14.56
CA TYR A 166 4.88 2.82 14.90
C TYR A 166 5.96 2.39 13.91
N GLU A 167 7.03 1.78 14.41
CA GLU A 167 8.02 1.12 13.56
C GLU A 167 8.09 -0.36 13.88
N TYR A 168 8.20 -1.14 12.82
CA TYR A 168 8.24 -2.59 12.88
C TYR A 168 9.51 -3.11 12.21
N GLU A 169 10.09 -4.17 12.77
CA GLU A 169 11.11 -4.99 12.14
C GLU A 169 10.47 -6.25 11.55
N VAL A 170 10.88 -6.62 10.34
CA VAL A 170 10.53 -7.91 9.75
C VAL A 170 11.58 -8.92 10.17
N VAL A 171 11.20 -9.88 11.01
CA VAL A 171 12.12 -10.86 11.60
C VAL A 171 11.87 -12.23 10.97
N PRO A 172 12.85 -12.83 10.28
CA PRO A 172 12.69 -14.14 9.68
C PRO A 172 12.19 -15.18 10.70
N GLY A 173 11.10 -15.89 10.34
CA GLY A 173 10.47 -16.91 11.18
C GLY A 173 9.63 -16.39 12.35
N LYS A 174 9.58 -15.08 12.58
CA LYS A 174 8.74 -14.46 13.61
C LYS A 174 7.69 -13.48 13.04
N GLY A 175 7.84 -13.11 11.77
CA GLY A 175 6.97 -12.13 11.14
C GLY A 175 7.30 -10.69 11.53
N ILE A 176 6.28 -9.84 11.61
CA ILE A 176 6.40 -8.39 11.84
C ILE A 176 6.37 -8.09 13.34
N VAL A 177 7.42 -7.44 13.86
CA VAL A 177 7.60 -7.17 15.28
C VAL A 177 7.64 -5.66 15.55
N LEU A 178 6.73 -5.15 16.37
CA LEU A 178 6.74 -3.75 16.82
C LEU A 178 8.02 -3.48 17.67
N VAL A 179 8.79 -2.46 17.30
CA VAL A 179 10.04 -2.07 17.95
C VAL A 179 10.09 -0.63 18.41
N TYR A 180 9.19 0.21 17.91
CA TYR A 180 9.09 1.62 18.27
C TYR A 180 7.64 2.07 18.25
N GLU A 181 7.27 2.91 19.24
CA GLU A 181 6.00 3.60 19.33
C GLU A 181 6.25 5.04 19.79
N LYS A 182 5.75 6.02 19.04
CA LYS A 182 5.69 7.43 19.43
C LYS A 182 4.23 7.84 19.53
N ILE A 183 3.84 8.45 20.65
CA ILE A 183 2.51 9.00 20.91
C ILE A 183 2.66 10.47 21.18
N GLU A 184 2.01 11.31 20.39
CA GLU A 184 1.99 12.77 20.52
C GLU A 184 0.56 13.22 20.81
N ASN A 185 0.34 13.77 22.00
CA ASN A 185 -0.95 14.27 22.43
C ASN A 185 -0.99 15.79 22.37
N HIS A 186 -1.82 16.31 21.46
CA HIS A 186 -2.03 17.73 21.18
C HIS A 186 -3.36 18.25 21.76
N THR A 187 -3.88 17.64 22.83
CA THR A 187 -5.17 18.04 23.43
C THR A 187 -5.10 19.45 24.03
N HIS A 188 -3.92 19.90 24.45
CA HIS A 188 -3.67 21.21 25.04
C HIS A 188 -2.59 21.95 24.25
N GLU A 189 -2.33 23.21 24.57
CA GLU A 189 -1.24 24.03 23.98
C GLU A 189 0.13 23.36 24.14
N ILE A 190 0.29 22.55 25.17
CA ILE A 190 1.51 21.80 25.47
C ILE A 190 1.41 20.38 24.90
N VAL A 191 2.34 20.04 24.00
CA VAL A 191 2.41 18.71 23.41
C VAL A 191 3.07 17.74 24.38
N LYS A 192 2.37 16.65 24.71
CA LYS A 192 2.92 15.54 25.51
C LYS A 192 3.34 14.41 24.60
N THR A 193 4.64 14.11 24.59
CA THR A 193 5.20 13.04 23.77
C THR A 193 5.65 11.86 24.63
N THR A 194 5.22 10.66 24.27
CA THR A 194 5.70 9.39 24.86
C THR A 194 6.36 8.58 23.75
N ILE A 195 7.62 8.22 23.97
CA ILE A 195 8.38 7.34 23.07
C ILE A 195 8.66 6.04 23.81
N LYS A 196 8.32 4.91 23.18
CA LYS A 196 8.70 3.58 23.61
C LYS A 196 9.59 2.95 22.53
N LYS A 197 10.77 2.49 22.91
CA LYS A 197 11.71 1.85 21.99
C LYS A 197 12.18 0.52 22.58
N LYS A 198 12.26 -0.50 21.74
CA LYS A 198 12.80 -1.80 22.14
C LYS A 198 14.32 -1.77 22.09
N VAL A 199 14.97 -2.01 23.24
CA VAL A 199 16.43 -2.10 23.38
C VAL A 199 16.75 -3.42 24.10
N ASN A 200 17.54 -4.28 23.48
CA ASN A 200 17.86 -5.61 24.03
C ASN A 200 16.61 -6.39 24.46
N ASN A 201 15.58 -6.40 23.60
CA ASN A 201 14.27 -7.04 23.83
C ASN A 201 13.45 -6.48 25.02
N LYS A 202 13.84 -5.35 25.61
CA LYS A 202 13.09 -4.65 26.67
C LYS A 202 12.61 -3.30 26.18
N TRP A 203 11.41 -2.91 26.58
CA TRP A 203 10.88 -1.59 26.30
C TRP A 203 11.51 -0.53 27.18
N VAL A 204 12.08 0.49 26.58
CA VAL A 204 12.54 1.71 27.23
C VAL A 204 11.53 2.81 26.91
N VAL A 205 11.06 3.54 27.93
CA VAL A 205 10.04 4.57 27.79
C VAL A 205 10.65 5.93 28.15
N LYS A 206 10.48 6.91 27.27
CA LYS A 206 10.81 8.33 27.50
C LYS A 206 9.55 9.17 27.36
N LYS A 207 9.32 10.12 28.28
CA LYS A 207 8.23 11.09 28.22
C LYS A 207 8.81 12.50 28.18
N THR A 208 8.28 13.35 27.32
CA THR A 208 8.64 14.78 27.23
C THR A 208 7.37 15.61 27.15
N THR A 209 7.49 16.88 27.51
CA THR A 209 6.41 17.87 27.46
C THR A 209 7.03 19.14 26.89
N GLU A 210 6.48 19.64 25.80
CA GLU A 210 6.96 20.83 25.06
C GLU A 210 5.83 21.83 24.86
#